data_946ed491d275ebfe82498f75dcafe529
#
_entry.id   946ed491d275ebfe82498f75dcafe529
#
_cell.length_a   1.000
_cell.length_b   1.000
_cell.length_c   1.000
_cell.angle_alpha   90.00
_cell.angle_beta   90.00
_cell.angle_gamma   90.00
#
_symmetry.space_group_name_H-M   'P 1'
#
loop_
_entity.id
_entity.type
_entity.pdbx_description
1 polymer ?
#
loop_
_entity_poly.entity_id
_entity_poly.type
_entity_poly.pdbx_seq_one_letter_code
_entity_poly.pdbx_strand_id
1 'polypeptide(L)'
;HQYTTRVDVLPDGRVYWVAGGKSHSWLSLTGIKFVTNKGPKTQVSFLSGAKNYGGVWEDAYYSKINSECVLGGLIKKGSSWEVAQLPSTCRPEKALIFNVNNHQCTMRLNIYTDGKITASTGGCHAWVSLSGVSFIPKDSKSSSRALASSLKSSWVPYGGGTYWEAPSYTLVDGECLLQGLIQKGSWGHIATLPAECRPYKRLIFNLNNHQYTSRVDVLPDGRVYWVAGGKSHGWLSLTGISFVAVPRYAVTLSDQWQPYGYDYGTPTWKVQDQLCEVAGLIYGSKWGHLATLPSECRPRERIIFNVNNHQYTTRVDVLPDGRVYW
;
A
#
# COMPACT_ATOMS: atom_id res chain seq x y z
N HIS A 1 -22.40 -3.78 -1.43
CA HIS A 1 -21.22 -3.94 -0.58
C HIS A 1 -19.99 -4.14 -1.46
N GLN A 2 -19.02 -3.20 -1.40
CA GLN A 2 -17.72 -3.37 -2.04
C GLN A 2 -16.90 -4.32 -1.16
N TYR A 3 -16.67 -5.54 -1.62
CA TYR A 3 -15.80 -6.49 -0.94
C TYR A 3 -14.35 -6.14 -1.21
N THR A 4 -13.62 -5.84 -0.16
CA THR A 4 -12.16 -5.67 -0.18
C THR A 4 -11.51 -7.04 -0.28
N THR A 5 -10.46 -7.15 -1.06
CA THR A 5 -9.74 -8.40 -1.23
C THR A 5 -8.48 -8.40 -0.36
N ARG A 6 -8.31 -9.45 0.42
CA ARG A 6 -7.17 -9.66 1.30
C ARG A 6 -6.14 -10.59 0.66
N VAL A 7 -4.90 -10.15 0.71
CA VAL A 7 -3.72 -10.92 0.33
C VAL A 7 -2.79 -11.05 1.54
N ASP A 8 -2.32 -12.25 1.82
CA ASP A 8 -1.34 -12.51 2.86
C ASP A 8 0.00 -12.94 2.22
N VAL A 9 1.09 -12.39 2.70
CA VAL A 9 2.45 -12.82 2.39
C VAL A 9 2.94 -13.69 3.53
N LEU A 10 3.33 -14.92 3.23
CA LEU A 10 3.77 -15.89 4.23
C LEU A 10 5.30 -15.90 4.39
N PRO A 11 5.84 -16.36 5.53
CA PRO A 11 7.28 -16.40 5.78
C PRO A 11 8.09 -17.23 4.78
N ASP A 12 7.46 -18.19 4.11
CA ASP A 12 8.08 -18.99 3.05
C ASP A 12 8.07 -18.29 1.68
N GLY A 13 7.58 -17.03 1.63
CA GLY A 13 7.48 -16.20 0.43
C GLY A 13 6.24 -16.42 -0.41
N ARG A 14 5.38 -17.38 -0.05
CA ARG A 14 4.11 -17.58 -0.77
C ARG A 14 3.18 -16.39 -0.57
N VAL A 15 2.58 -15.94 -1.65
CA VAL A 15 1.55 -14.91 -1.66
C VAL A 15 0.20 -15.57 -1.91
N TYR A 16 -0.72 -15.45 -0.95
CA TYR A 16 -2.04 -16.09 -0.99
C TYR A 16 -3.17 -15.08 -1.06
N TRP A 17 -4.09 -15.30 -1.98
CA TRP A 17 -5.43 -14.77 -1.82
C TRP A 17 -6.17 -15.54 -0.72
N VAL A 18 -6.79 -14.82 0.19
CA VAL A 18 -7.52 -15.42 1.31
C VAL A 18 -9.00 -15.11 1.26
N ALA A 19 -9.39 -13.90 0.88
CA ALA A 19 -10.78 -13.48 0.89
C ALA A 19 -11.05 -12.27 0.00
N GLY A 20 -12.29 -12.09 -0.44
CA GLY A 20 -12.78 -10.90 -1.13
C GLY A 20 -13.05 -11.08 -2.62
N GLY A 21 -12.95 -10.00 -3.38
CA GLY A 21 -13.40 -9.95 -4.77
C GLY A 21 -12.69 -10.92 -5.73
N LYS A 22 -13.49 -11.64 -6.51
CA LYS A 22 -13.09 -12.60 -7.56
C LYS A 22 -13.71 -12.26 -8.91
N SER A 23 -14.22 -11.06 -9.07
CA SER A 23 -15.04 -10.70 -10.23
C SER A 23 -14.26 -10.62 -11.54
N HIS A 24 -12.94 -10.48 -11.46
CA HIS A 24 -12.05 -10.43 -12.61
C HIS A 24 -10.92 -11.45 -12.44
N SER A 25 -10.49 -12.06 -13.55
CA SER A 25 -9.42 -13.09 -13.59
C SER A 25 -8.00 -12.48 -13.55
N TRP A 26 -7.84 -11.29 -12.97
CA TRP A 26 -6.55 -10.61 -12.80
C TRP A 26 -6.40 -10.01 -11.41
N LEU A 27 -5.15 -9.77 -11.02
CA LEU A 27 -4.78 -9.25 -9.73
C LEU A 27 -3.56 -8.34 -9.86
N SER A 28 -3.61 -7.14 -9.28
CA SER A 28 -2.44 -6.26 -9.17
C SER A 28 -1.63 -6.64 -7.93
N LEU A 29 -0.34 -6.87 -8.11
CA LEU A 29 0.63 -7.04 -7.02
C LEU A 29 1.27 -5.71 -6.58
N THR A 30 0.91 -4.62 -7.24
CA THR A 30 1.40 -3.27 -6.91
C THR A 30 0.92 -2.83 -5.53
N GLY A 31 1.81 -2.29 -4.73
CA GLY A 31 1.55 -1.89 -3.34
C GLY A 31 1.95 -2.96 -2.30
N ILE A 32 2.44 -4.13 -2.73
CA ILE A 32 3.09 -5.09 -1.82
C ILE A 32 4.49 -4.56 -1.52
N LYS A 33 4.70 -4.03 -0.31
CA LYS A 33 5.95 -3.48 0.18
C LYS A 33 6.11 -3.81 1.66
N PHE A 34 7.25 -4.38 2.03
CA PHE A 34 7.50 -4.82 3.39
C PHE A 34 9.00 -4.94 3.69
N VAL A 35 9.34 -4.92 4.97
CA VAL A 35 10.71 -5.18 5.45
C VAL A 35 10.96 -6.67 5.45
N THR A 36 12.06 -7.10 4.81
CA THR A 36 12.44 -8.52 4.73
C THR A 36 12.73 -9.13 6.11
N ASN A 37 12.92 -10.44 6.17
CA ASN A 37 13.27 -11.14 7.43
C ASN A 37 14.60 -10.68 8.06
N LYS A 38 15.50 -10.12 7.25
CA LYS A 38 16.82 -9.62 7.68
C LYS A 38 16.81 -8.13 8.03
N GLY A 39 15.74 -7.40 7.69
CA GLY A 39 15.65 -5.96 7.93
C GLY A 39 15.34 -5.62 9.39
N PRO A 40 15.71 -4.41 9.83
CA PRO A 40 15.44 -3.96 11.19
C PRO A 40 13.93 -3.78 11.41
N LYS A 41 13.41 -4.35 12.48
CA LYS A 41 12.01 -4.21 12.89
C LYS A 41 11.94 -3.86 14.37
N THR A 42 11.24 -2.78 14.70
CA THR A 42 11.00 -2.37 16.07
C THR A 42 9.50 -2.41 16.34
N GLN A 43 9.09 -3.06 17.41
CA GLN A 43 7.69 -3.16 17.79
C GLN A 43 7.09 -1.77 18.01
N VAL A 44 5.87 -1.55 17.55
CA VAL A 44 5.13 -0.32 17.82
C VAL A 44 4.70 -0.25 19.29
N SER A 45 4.59 0.95 19.85
CA SER A 45 3.99 1.14 21.18
C SER A 45 2.47 1.07 21.06
N PHE A 46 1.84 0.09 21.72
CA PHE A 46 0.39 -0.08 21.66
C PHE A 46 -0.35 0.94 22.51
N LEU A 47 -1.55 1.33 22.06
CA LEU A 47 -2.48 2.21 22.75
C LEU A 47 -3.79 1.49 23.07
N SER A 48 -4.52 1.99 24.05
CA SER A 48 -5.90 1.56 24.36
C SER A 48 -6.07 0.05 24.55
N GLY A 49 -5.04 -0.65 25.03
CA GLY A 49 -5.07 -2.10 25.21
C GLY A 49 -5.01 -2.91 23.91
N ALA A 50 -4.65 -2.28 22.79
CA ALA A 50 -4.33 -2.99 21.56
C ALA A 50 -3.09 -3.87 21.75
N LYS A 51 -2.93 -4.89 20.92
CA LYS A 51 -1.80 -5.83 20.99
C LYS A 51 -1.58 -6.51 19.66
N ASN A 52 -0.45 -7.22 19.54
CA ASN A 52 -0.21 -8.11 18.40
C ASN A 52 -1.37 -9.09 18.23
N TYR A 53 -1.71 -9.38 17.00
CA TYR A 53 -2.74 -10.40 16.72
C TYR A 53 -2.27 -11.78 17.19
N GLY A 54 -0.98 -12.07 17.00
CA GLY A 54 -0.32 -13.30 17.40
C GLY A 54 -0.56 -14.47 16.46
N GLY A 55 -0.17 -15.66 16.89
CA GLY A 55 -0.24 -16.88 16.08
C GLY A 55 0.83 -16.89 14.98
N VAL A 56 0.40 -17.10 13.73
CA VAL A 56 1.27 -17.14 12.53
C VAL A 56 1.45 -15.79 11.86
N TRP A 57 0.86 -14.74 12.43
CA TRP A 57 0.85 -13.41 11.87
C TRP A 57 2.00 -12.58 12.42
N GLU A 58 2.66 -11.83 11.55
CA GLU A 58 3.76 -10.95 11.94
C GLU A 58 3.31 -9.92 12.97
N ASP A 59 4.12 -9.76 14.02
CA ASP A 59 3.94 -8.74 15.04
C ASP A 59 4.03 -7.34 14.45
N ALA A 60 3.26 -6.42 15.01
CA ALA A 60 3.20 -5.05 14.52
C ALA A 60 4.52 -4.31 14.77
N TYR A 61 5.12 -3.79 13.72
CA TYR A 61 6.41 -3.10 13.76
C TYR A 61 6.41 -1.81 12.96
N TYR A 62 7.38 -0.97 13.25
CA TYR A 62 7.89 0.06 12.36
C TYR A 62 9.36 -0.19 12.03
N SER A 63 9.78 0.31 10.89
CA SER A 63 11.17 0.30 10.46
C SER A 63 11.50 1.64 9.78
N LYS A 64 12.64 2.21 10.10
CA LYS A 64 13.17 3.36 9.36
C LYS A 64 14.25 2.86 8.43
N ILE A 65 13.97 2.82 7.15
CA ILE A 65 14.88 2.38 6.10
C ILE A 65 15.11 3.57 5.17
N ASN A 66 16.37 3.96 5.02
CA ASN A 66 16.74 5.15 4.27
C ASN A 66 16.01 6.40 4.81
N SER A 67 15.23 7.03 3.97
CA SER A 67 14.44 8.21 4.29
C SER A 67 12.97 7.90 4.54
N GLU A 68 12.60 6.63 4.70
CA GLU A 68 11.21 6.16 4.75
C GLU A 68 10.90 5.45 6.06
N CYS A 69 9.70 5.64 6.57
CA CYS A 69 9.07 4.84 7.61
C CYS A 69 8.19 3.78 6.97
N VAL A 70 8.45 2.52 7.26
CA VAL A 70 7.69 1.36 6.78
C VAL A 70 7.07 0.65 7.97
N LEU A 71 5.78 0.37 7.89
CA LEU A 71 5.04 -0.36 8.92
C LEU A 71 4.66 -1.74 8.41
N GLY A 72 4.47 -2.67 9.32
CA GLY A 72 3.96 -4.01 9.01
C GLY A 72 3.37 -4.70 10.21
N GLY A 73 2.86 -5.92 9.99
CA GLY A 73 2.27 -6.74 11.01
C GLY A 73 0.77 -6.48 11.24
N LEU A 74 0.20 -7.25 12.17
CA LEU A 74 -1.24 -7.31 12.43
C LEU A 74 -1.56 -6.95 13.88
N ILE A 75 -2.43 -5.95 14.06
CA ILE A 75 -2.85 -5.46 15.39
C ILE A 75 -4.27 -5.94 15.69
N LYS A 76 -4.46 -6.56 16.84
CA LYS A 76 -5.77 -6.79 17.45
C LYS A 76 -6.19 -5.54 18.21
N LYS A 77 -7.39 -5.02 17.93
CA LYS A 77 -7.98 -3.86 18.59
C LYS A 77 -8.13 -4.10 20.08
N GLY A 78 -7.90 -3.06 20.87
CA GLY A 78 -8.23 -2.99 22.30
C GLY A 78 -9.61 -2.33 22.55
N SER A 79 -9.68 -1.44 23.50
CA SER A 79 -10.92 -0.72 23.87
C SER A 79 -11.33 0.33 22.83
N SER A 80 -10.38 0.87 22.06
CA SER A 80 -10.64 1.84 21.00
C SER A 80 -9.89 1.51 19.71
N TRP A 81 -10.09 2.31 18.65
CA TRP A 81 -9.36 2.23 17.41
C TRP A 81 -8.09 3.12 17.37
N GLU A 82 -7.70 3.71 18.49
CA GLU A 82 -6.35 4.25 18.69
C GLU A 82 -5.43 3.06 19.01
N VAL A 83 -4.72 2.57 18.01
CA VAL A 83 -4.08 1.24 18.09
C VAL A 83 -2.61 1.29 18.45
N ALA A 84 -1.89 2.34 18.04
CA ALA A 84 -0.45 2.43 18.29
C ALA A 84 0.06 3.88 18.25
N GLN A 85 1.29 4.05 18.74
CA GLN A 85 2.06 5.29 18.77
C GLN A 85 3.44 5.07 18.13
N LEU A 86 3.79 5.89 17.15
CA LEU A 86 5.12 5.91 16.54
C LEU A 86 6.09 6.84 17.30
N PRO A 87 7.39 6.50 17.35
CA PRO A 87 8.40 7.37 17.93
C PRO A 87 8.62 8.64 17.09
N SER A 88 9.27 9.65 17.65
CA SER A 88 9.53 10.93 16.97
C SER A 88 10.22 10.76 15.62
N THR A 89 11.12 9.78 15.50
CA THR A 89 11.89 9.49 14.28
C THR A 89 11.04 8.91 13.12
N CYS A 90 9.78 8.55 13.40
CA CYS A 90 8.86 7.92 12.45
C CYS A 90 7.49 8.63 12.45
N ARG A 91 7.47 9.95 12.46
CA ARG A 91 6.24 10.76 12.43
C ARG A 91 6.13 11.56 11.14
N PRO A 92 4.97 11.64 10.53
CA PRO A 92 4.76 12.47 9.34
C PRO A 92 4.74 13.97 9.70
N GLU A 93 5.05 14.83 8.72
CA GLU A 93 4.98 16.29 8.86
C GLU A 93 3.53 16.77 9.06
N LYS A 94 2.59 16.17 8.35
CA LYS A 94 1.15 16.38 8.42
C LYS A 94 0.44 15.04 8.51
N ALA A 95 -0.82 15.04 8.92
CA ALA A 95 -1.60 13.82 9.02
C ALA A 95 -1.77 13.13 7.65
N LEU A 96 -1.65 11.80 7.64
CA LEU A 96 -1.75 10.94 6.46
C LEU A 96 -2.94 9.98 6.58
N ILE A 97 -3.52 9.63 5.43
CA ILE A 97 -4.60 8.64 5.32
C ILE A 97 -4.15 7.50 4.42
N PHE A 98 -4.23 6.27 4.93
CA PHE A 98 -3.93 5.04 4.19
C PHE A 98 -5.18 4.17 4.02
N ASN A 99 -5.16 3.38 2.95
CA ASN A 99 -6.14 2.32 2.71
C ASN A 99 -5.53 0.99 3.13
N VAL A 100 -6.05 0.38 4.19
CA VAL A 100 -5.50 -0.85 4.75
C VAL A 100 -6.52 -1.99 4.76
N ASN A 101 -6.02 -3.22 4.88
CA ASN A 101 -6.85 -4.41 4.90
C ASN A 101 -7.46 -4.69 6.27
N ASN A 102 -8.72 -5.10 6.26
CA ASN A 102 -9.45 -5.67 7.39
C ASN A 102 -10.28 -6.87 6.90
N HIS A 103 -9.61 -7.93 6.47
CA HIS A 103 -10.15 -9.15 5.86
C HIS A 103 -10.86 -8.87 4.51
N GLN A 104 -12.18 -8.98 4.43
CA GLN A 104 -12.96 -8.67 3.24
C GLN A 104 -13.38 -7.19 3.16
N CYS A 105 -12.97 -6.39 4.14
CA CYS A 105 -13.30 -4.99 4.25
C CYS A 105 -12.05 -4.13 4.08
N THR A 106 -12.26 -2.93 3.58
CA THR A 106 -11.26 -1.87 3.63
C THR A 106 -11.41 -1.07 4.91
N MET A 107 -10.30 -0.56 5.43
CA MET A 107 -10.29 0.30 6.60
C MET A 107 -9.42 1.51 6.33
N ARG A 108 -9.90 2.68 6.75
CA ARG A 108 -9.11 3.90 6.76
C ARG A 108 -8.20 3.89 7.98
N LEU A 109 -6.90 4.04 7.75
CA LEU A 109 -5.88 4.24 8.77
C LEU A 109 -5.36 5.68 8.70
N ASN A 110 -5.37 6.38 9.82
CA ASN A 110 -4.77 7.70 9.93
C ASN A 110 -3.47 7.61 10.74
N ILE A 111 -2.46 8.36 10.31
CA ILE A 111 -1.22 8.60 11.06
C ILE A 111 -1.10 10.09 11.29
N TYR A 112 -1.05 10.51 12.54
CA TYR A 112 -1.01 11.92 12.94
C TYR A 112 0.40 12.42 13.20
N THR A 113 0.56 13.73 13.29
CA THR A 113 1.85 14.41 13.47
C THR A 113 2.54 14.08 14.81
N ASP A 114 1.77 13.67 15.81
CA ASP A 114 2.27 13.15 17.09
C ASP A 114 2.68 11.68 17.02
N GLY A 115 2.45 11.01 15.89
CA GLY A 115 2.73 9.60 15.64
C GLY A 115 1.59 8.66 16.02
N LYS A 116 0.46 9.15 16.50
CA LYS A 116 -0.71 8.31 16.81
C LYS A 116 -1.25 7.65 15.56
N ILE A 117 -1.52 6.36 15.63
CA ILE A 117 -2.16 5.55 14.58
C ILE A 117 -3.59 5.24 15.00
N THR A 118 -4.56 5.65 14.18
CA THR A 118 -5.97 5.33 14.39
C THR A 118 -6.57 4.65 13.17
N ALA A 119 -7.33 3.58 13.39
CA ALA A 119 -8.22 3.02 12.38
C ALA A 119 -9.61 3.66 12.58
N SER A 120 -10.13 4.38 11.59
CA SER A 120 -11.26 5.29 11.85
C SER A 120 -12.58 4.85 11.26
N THR A 121 -12.62 4.41 10.02
CA THR A 121 -13.86 4.05 9.30
C THR A 121 -13.67 2.86 8.39
N GLY A 122 -14.74 2.18 8.07
CA GLY A 122 -14.72 0.90 7.37
C GLY A 122 -14.43 -0.25 8.34
N GLY A 123 -13.95 -1.37 7.79
CA GLY A 123 -13.63 -2.55 8.57
C GLY A 123 -14.84 -3.39 8.96
N CYS A 124 -14.61 -4.67 9.17
CA CYS A 124 -15.62 -5.66 9.58
C CYS A 124 -15.07 -6.62 10.65
N HIS A 125 -13.85 -6.43 11.09
CA HIS A 125 -13.19 -7.25 12.10
C HIS A 125 -12.46 -6.38 13.14
N ALA A 126 -12.26 -6.92 14.34
CA ALA A 126 -11.58 -6.25 15.46
C ALA A 126 -10.03 -6.27 15.36
N TRP A 127 -9.48 -6.14 14.14
CA TRP A 127 -8.05 -6.07 13.87
C TRP A 127 -7.75 -5.20 12.64
N VAL A 128 -6.52 -4.81 12.47
CA VAL A 128 -6.06 -4.03 11.30
C VAL A 128 -4.66 -4.46 10.88
N SER A 129 -4.42 -4.56 9.57
CA SER A 129 -3.08 -4.77 9.00
C SER A 129 -2.38 -3.43 8.81
N LEU A 130 -1.12 -3.36 9.25
CA LEU A 130 -0.22 -2.23 8.95
C LEU A 130 0.61 -2.46 7.69
N SER A 131 0.55 -3.66 7.08
CA SER A 131 1.34 -4.00 5.90
C SER A 131 0.96 -3.13 4.69
N GLY A 132 1.96 -2.66 3.96
CA GLY A 132 1.79 -1.73 2.84
C GLY A 132 1.72 -0.24 3.25
N VAL A 133 1.87 0.06 4.54
CA VAL A 133 1.94 1.44 5.03
C VAL A 133 3.39 1.91 5.01
N SER A 134 3.68 2.91 4.20
CA SER A 134 4.99 3.56 4.17
C SER A 134 4.86 5.05 3.86
N PHE A 135 5.76 5.87 4.41
CA PHE A 135 5.72 7.33 4.24
C PHE A 135 7.06 7.97 4.57
N ILE A 136 7.25 9.20 4.12
CA ILE A 136 8.42 10.03 4.44
C ILE A 136 8.17 10.73 5.79
N PRO A 137 8.96 10.45 6.83
CA PRO A 137 8.83 11.14 8.11
C PRO A 137 9.38 12.58 8.03
N LYS A 138 8.88 13.45 8.91
CA LYS A 138 9.23 14.90 8.94
C LYS A 138 10.74 15.17 9.05
N ASP A 139 11.49 14.30 9.74
CA ASP A 139 12.93 14.43 9.95
C ASP A 139 13.74 13.74 8.84
N SER A 140 13.11 13.40 7.70
CA SER A 140 13.81 12.83 6.56
C SER A 140 14.71 13.85 5.88
N LYS A 141 15.85 13.37 5.37
CA LYS A 141 16.74 14.18 4.50
C LYS A 141 16.21 14.32 3.08
N SER A 142 15.21 13.52 2.70
CA SER A 142 14.60 13.57 1.37
C SER A 142 13.60 14.72 1.29
N SER A 143 13.73 15.56 0.28
CA SER A 143 12.82 16.69 0.08
C SER A 143 11.59 16.26 -0.72
N SER A 144 10.42 16.49 -0.16
CA SER A 144 9.13 16.38 -0.87
C SER A 144 8.94 17.57 -1.81
N ARG A 145 8.38 17.29 -2.98
CA ARG A 145 8.04 18.29 -4.00
C ARG A 145 6.54 18.37 -4.18
N ALA A 146 6.00 19.58 -4.18
CA ALA A 146 4.56 19.81 -4.27
C ALA A 146 3.99 19.33 -5.63
N LEU A 147 2.86 18.64 -5.59
CA LEU A 147 2.08 18.24 -6.77
C LEU A 147 0.92 19.17 -7.07
N ALA A 148 0.69 20.21 -6.28
CA ALA A 148 -0.48 21.09 -6.40
C ALA A 148 -0.63 21.69 -7.82
N SER A 149 0.47 22.11 -8.45
CA SER A 149 0.49 22.65 -9.83
C SER A 149 0.27 21.58 -10.90
N SER A 150 0.45 20.31 -10.57
CA SER A 150 0.28 19.16 -11.48
C SER A 150 -1.11 18.53 -11.37
N LEU A 151 -1.95 18.98 -10.44
CA LEU A 151 -3.33 18.52 -10.30
C LEU A 151 -4.17 18.92 -11.51
N LYS A 152 -5.11 18.07 -11.87
CA LYS A 152 -6.00 18.23 -13.04
C LYS A 152 -7.47 18.15 -12.59
N SER A 153 -8.39 18.44 -13.52
CA SER A 153 -9.83 18.25 -13.32
C SER A 153 -10.35 18.89 -12.02
N SER A 154 -9.88 20.09 -11.70
CA SER A 154 -10.27 20.90 -10.55
C SER A 154 -9.91 20.30 -9.16
N TRP A 155 -9.09 19.26 -9.11
CA TRP A 155 -8.57 18.77 -7.84
C TRP A 155 -7.69 19.83 -7.16
N VAL A 156 -7.88 20.00 -5.85
CA VAL A 156 -7.09 20.92 -5.02
C VAL A 156 -6.65 20.22 -3.72
N PRO A 157 -5.61 20.72 -3.03
CA PRO A 157 -5.23 20.20 -1.72
C PRO A 157 -6.41 20.26 -0.73
N TYR A 158 -6.60 19.22 0.07
CA TYR A 158 -7.65 19.17 1.08
C TYR A 158 -7.36 20.16 2.21
N GLY A 159 -8.34 21.03 2.52
CA GLY A 159 -8.18 22.02 3.59
C GLY A 159 -6.97 22.94 3.43
N GLY A 160 -6.49 23.14 2.19
CA GLY A 160 -5.28 23.94 1.92
C GLY A 160 -3.97 23.34 2.43
N GLY A 161 -3.95 22.05 2.84
CA GLY A 161 -2.76 21.36 3.37
C GLY A 161 -2.39 21.77 4.80
N THR A 162 -3.33 22.31 5.57
CA THR A 162 -3.04 22.80 6.94
C THR A 162 -2.94 21.66 7.95
N TYR A 163 -3.89 20.73 7.95
CA TYR A 163 -3.95 19.60 8.87
C TYR A 163 -3.50 18.28 8.20
N TRP A 164 -4.09 18.01 7.03
CA TRP A 164 -3.71 16.85 6.21
C TRP A 164 -2.55 17.21 5.30
N GLU A 165 -1.70 16.23 5.00
CA GLU A 165 -0.60 16.41 4.07
C GLU A 165 -1.11 16.93 2.72
N ALA A 166 -0.47 17.98 2.20
CA ALA A 166 -0.72 18.46 0.85
C ALA A 166 -0.18 17.46 -0.19
N PRO A 167 -0.79 17.39 -1.40
CA PRO A 167 -0.32 16.47 -2.43
C PRO A 167 1.13 16.76 -2.81
N SER A 168 1.98 15.76 -2.61
CA SER A 168 3.42 15.84 -2.87
C SER A 168 3.96 14.52 -3.40
N TYR A 169 5.14 14.55 -4.02
CA TYR A 169 5.94 13.38 -4.32
C TYR A 169 7.36 13.53 -3.77
N THR A 170 7.97 12.41 -3.44
CA THR A 170 9.36 12.33 -3.00
C THR A 170 10.06 11.23 -3.78
N LEU A 171 11.27 11.53 -4.23
CA LEU A 171 12.16 10.54 -4.85
C LEU A 171 13.17 10.08 -3.82
N VAL A 172 13.17 8.79 -3.53
CA VAL A 172 14.12 8.12 -2.64
C VAL A 172 14.70 6.94 -3.38
N ASP A 173 16.00 6.95 -3.64
CA ASP A 173 16.73 5.83 -4.25
C ASP A 173 16.06 5.26 -5.52
N GLY A 174 15.52 6.14 -6.36
CA GLY A 174 14.83 5.79 -7.59
C GLY A 174 13.38 5.30 -7.40
N GLU A 175 12.88 5.32 -6.18
CA GLU A 175 11.47 5.11 -5.86
C GLU A 175 10.73 6.46 -5.79
N CYS A 176 9.55 6.51 -6.38
CA CYS A 176 8.63 7.64 -6.30
C CYS A 176 7.51 7.34 -5.31
N LEU A 177 7.41 8.13 -4.24
CA LEU A 177 6.36 8.05 -3.23
C LEU A 177 5.46 9.27 -3.36
N LEU A 178 4.15 9.06 -3.42
CA LEU A 178 3.15 10.11 -3.35
C LEU A 178 2.49 10.13 -1.98
N GLN A 179 2.29 11.33 -1.46
CA GLN A 179 1.56 11.56 -0.22
C GLN A 179 0.55 12.69 -0.40
N GLY A 180 -0.42 12.75 0.50
CA GLY A 180 -1.33 13.88 0.63
C GLY A 180 -2.76 13.60 0.26
N LEU A 181 -3.61 14.55 0.61
CA LEU A 181 -5.05 14.48 0.46
C LEU A 181 -5.53 15.58 -0.50
N ILE A 182 -6.38 15.20 -1.46
CA ILE A 182 -6.97 16.10 -2.46
C ILE A 182 -8.49 16.08 -2.37
N GLN A 183 -9.13 17.19 -2.81
CA GLN A 183 -10.59 17.34 -2.78
C GLN A 183 -11.13 18.13 -3.97
N LYS A 184 -12.46 18.11 -4.12
CA LYS A 184 -13.27 18.94 -5.04
C LYS A 184 -13.04 18.68 -6.52
N GLY A 185 -12.28 17.68 -6.93
CA GLY A 185 -12.02 17.38 -8.31
C GLY A 185 -13.10 16.52 -8.97
N SER A 186 -13.08 16.50 -10.30
CA SER A 186 -13.83 15.55 -11.12
C SER A 186 -13.04 14.26 -11.26
N TRP A 187 -13.72 13.13 -11.10
CA TRP A 187 -13.11 11.81 -11.20
C TRP A 187 -12.63 11.52 -12.63
N GLY A 188 -11.49 10.87 -12.75
CA GLY A 188 -10.77 10.62 -14.00
C GLY A 188 -9.31 11.04 -13.87
N HIS A 189 -8.84 12.01 -14.67
CA HIS A 189 -7.47 12.50 -14.62
C HIS A 189 -7.22 13.33 -13.36
N ILE A 190 -6.41 12.81 -12.44
CA ILE A 190 -6.14 13.41 -11.12
C ILE A 190 -4.94 14.36 -11.19
N ALA A 191 -3.81 13.88 -11.73
CA ALA A 191 -2.55 14.61 -11.79
C ALA A 191 -1.66 14.09 -12.92
N THR A 192 -0.61 14.85 -13.26
CA THR A 192 0.46 14.38 -14.15
C THR A 192 1.78 14.48 -13.43
N LEU A 193 2.47 13.35 -13.26
CA LEU A 193 3.76 13.25 -12.58
C LEU A 193 4.89 13.73 -13.50
N PRO A 194 5.95 14.35 -12.95
CA PRO A 194 7.14 14.74 -13.70
C PRO A 194 7.90 13.50 -14.22
N ALA A 195 8.80 13.70 -15.17
CA ALA A 195 9.48 12.62 -15.88
C ALA A 195 10.25 11.66 -14.95
N GLU A 196 10.89 12.22 -13.92
CA GLU A 196 11.65 11.45 -12.93
C GLU A 196 10.79 10.57 -12.01
N CYS A 197 9.46 10.78 -12.01
CA CYS A 197 8.50 10.08 -11.15
C CYS A 197 7.46 9.36 -12.03
N ARG A 198 7.91 8.68 -13.08
CA ARG A 198 7.02 7.92 -13.99
C ARG A 198 7.36 6.43 -13.97
N PRO A 199 6.35 5.56 -13.88
CA PRO A 199 6.58 4.13 -13.97
C PRO A 199 6.91 3.72 -15.40
N TYR A 200 7.69 2.64 -15.56
CA TYR A 200 8.01 2.07 -16.88
C TYR A 200 6.76 1.51 -17.60
N LYS A 201 5.79 1.01 -16.85
CA LYS A 201 4.52 0.47 -17.32
C LYS A 201 3.39 0.96 -16.42
N ARG A 202 2.15 0.83 -16.87
CA ARG A 202 0.95 1.15 -16.10
C ARG A 202 0.88 0.32 -14.82
N LEU A 203 0.72 0.98 -13.69
CA LEU A 203 0.58 0.39 -12.35
C LEU A 203 -0.80 0.70 -11.78
N ILE A 204 -1.32 -0.21 -10.95
CA ILE A 204 -2.64 -0.12 -10.33
C ILE A 204 -2.49 -0.04 -8.82
N PHE A 205 -3.09 0.97 -8.20
CA PHE A 205 -3.07 1.20 -6.75
C PHE A 205 -4.47 1.22 -6.15
N ASN A 206 -4.52 0.83 -4.87
CA ASN A 206 -5.70 0.93 -4.01
C ASN A 206 -5.56 2.11 -3.07
N LEU A 207 -6.36 3.13 -3.28
CA LEU A 207 -6.34 4.35 -2.48
C LEU A 207 -7.60 4.49 -1.62
N ASN A 208 -7.48 5.25 -0.54
CA ASN A 208 -8.59 5.45 0.38
C ASN A 208 -9.51 6.61 -0.04
N ASN A 209 -10.80 6.31 -0.07
CA ASN A 209 -11.90 7.28 -0.11
C ASN A 209 -12.85 6.98 1.05
N HIS A 210 -12.45 7.32 2.28
CA HIS A 210 -13.18 7.09 3.52
C HIS A 210 -13.32 5.59 3.85
N GLN A 211 -14.52 5.02 3.85
CA GLN A 211 -14.73 3.58 4.03
C GLN A 211 -14.62 2.77 2.73
N TYR A 212 -14.26 3.40 1.63
CA TYR A 212 -14.18 2.76 0.31
C TYR A 212 -12.76 2.76 -0.24
N THR A 213 -12.50 1.79 -1.11
CA THR A 213 -11.29 1.74 -1.92
C THR A 213 -11.55 2.33 -3.30
N SER A 214 -10.66 3.21 -3.76
CA SER A 214 -10.60 3.73 -5.11
C SER A 214 -9.44 3.08 -5.86
N ARG A 215 -9.71 2.52 -7.03
CA ARG A 215 -8.65 2.14 -7.97
C ARG A 215 -8.12 3.37 -8.67
N VAL A 216 -6.81 3.58 -8.56
CA VAL A 216 -6.07 4.62 -9.27
C VAL A 216 -4.94 3.96 -10.06
N ASP A 217 -4.83 4.30 -11.32
CA ASP A 217 -3.77 3.82 -12.19
C ASP A 217 -2.75 4.94 -12.45
N VAL A 218 -1.47 4.59 -12.42
CA VAL A 218 -0.36 5.49 -12.82
C VAL A 218 0.20 4.99 -14.15
N LEU A 219 0.19 5.86 -15.16
CA LEU A 219 0.57 5.53 -16.52
C LEU A 219 2.03 5.92 -16.83
N PRO A 220 2.67 5.32 -17.86
CA PRO A 220 4.06 5.64 -18.23
C PRO A 220 4.30 7.10 -18.62
N ASP A 221 3.29 7.81 -19.11
CA ASP A 221 3.36 9.24 -19.40
C ASP A 221 3.22 10.14 -18.17
N GLY A 222 3.06 9.53 -16.98
CA GLY A 222 2.92 10.20 -15.69
C GLY A 222 1.48 10.51 -15.30
N ARG A 223 0.49 10.25 -16.14
CA ARG A 223 -0.91 10.47 -15.76
C ARG A 223 -1.32 9.57 -14.61
N VAL A 224 -1.91 10.17 -13.58
CA VAL A 224 -2.56 9.51 -12.45
C VAL A 224 -4.06 9.56 -12.69
N TYR A 225 -4.70 8.40 -12.77
CA TYR A 225 -6.09 8.28 -13.22
C TYR A 225 -6.94 7.48 -12.25
N TRP A 226 -8.07 8.04 -11.80
CA TRP A 226 -9.11 7.24 -11.15
C TRP A 226 -9.83 6.39 -12.23
N VAL A 227 -9.97 5.10 -11.95
CA VAL A 227 -10.57 4.14 -12.89
C VAL A 227 -11.88 3.58 -12.38
N ALA A 228 -11.95 3.20 -11.09
CA ALA A 228 -13.11 2.53 -10.54
C ALA A 228 -13.14 2.62 -9.01
N GLY A 229 -14.24 2.18 -8.41
CA GLY A 229 -14.39 2.08 -6.95
C GLY A 229 -14.92 3.33 -6.29
N GLY A 230 -14.59 3.51 -5.01
CA GLY A 230 -15.12 4.56 -4.16
C GLY A 230 -14.92 5.97 -4.70
N LYS A 231 -16.02 6.70 -4.82
CA LYS A 231 -16.08 8.13 -5.17
C LYS A 231 -17.20 8.86 -4.44
N SER A 232 -17.74 8.26 -3.40
CA SER A 232 -18.86 8.80 -2.62
C SER A 232 -18.49 10.02 -1.78
N HIS A 233 -17.20 10.20 -1.51
CA HIS A 233 -16.68 11.38 -0.82
C HIS A 233 -15.93 12.26 -1.82
N GLY A 234 -16.10 13.57 -1.71
CA GLY A 234 -15.45 14.56 -2.59
C GLY A 234 -13.96 14.74 -2.37
N TRP A 235 -13.25 13.71 -1.91
CA TRP A 235 -11.82 13.71 -1.63
C TRP A 235 -11.19 12.35 -1.91
N LEU A 236 -9.87 12.32 -2.09
CA LEU A 236 -9.07 11.11 -2.30
C LEU A 236 -7.70 11.27 -1.64
N SER A 237 -7.23 10.22 -0.94
CA SER A 237 -5.84 10.16 -0.47
C SER A 237 -4.93 9.65 -1.59
N LEU A 238 -3.85 10.37 -1.89
CA LEU A 238 -2.78 9.90 -2.78
C LEU A 238 -1.72 9.09 -2.03
N THR A 239 -1.77 9.08 -0.69
CA THR A 239 -0.85 8.35 0.17
C THR A 239 -1.05 6.85 -0.02
N GLY A 240 0.05 6.14 -0.27
CA GLY A 240 0.07 4.71 -0.62
C GLY A 240 0.42 4.44 -2.08
N ILE A 241 0.56 5.47 -2.92
CA ILE A 241 1.22 5.31 -4.23
C ILE A 241 2.73 5.34 -3.99
N SER A 242 3.38 4.22 -4.27
CA SER A 242 4.82 4.05 -4.18
C SER A 242 5.26 3.08 -5.27
N PHE A 243 6.26 3.47 -6.06
CA PHE A 243 6.77 2.63 -7.14
C PHE A 243 8.18 3.05 -7.56
N VAL A 244 8.93 2.08 -8.06
CA VAL A 244 10.28 2.30 -8.57
C VAL A 244 10.22 2.60 -10.07
N ALA A 245 10.92 3.65 -10.48
CA ALA A 245 11.06 4.05 -11.88
C ALA A 245 12.19 3.29 -12.63
N VAL A 246 12.95 2.43 -11.94
CA VAL A 246 14.13 1.70 -12.48
C VAL A 246 13.84 0.21 -12.72
N PRO A 247 14.71 -0.51 -13.46
CA PRO A 247 14.55 -1.94 -13.76
C PRO A 247 14.40 -2.81 -12.50
N ARG A 248 13.55 -3.83 -12.60
CA ARG A 248 13.22 -4.79 -11.54
C ARG A 248 13.46 -6.21 -12.05
N TYR A 249 13.58 -7.17 -11.14
CA TYR A 249 13.67 -8.59 -11.47
C TYR A 249 12.27 -9.20 -11.69
N ALA A 250 12.16 -10.16 -12.59
CA ALA A 250 10.89 -10.85 -12.85
C ALA A 250 10.47 -11.68 -11.64
N VAL A 251 9.18 -11.64 -11.32
CA VAL A 251 8.56 -12.55 -10.34
C VAL A 251 8.35 -13.92 -10.99
N THR A 252 8.74 -14.99 -10.28
CA THR A 252 8.41 -16.36 -10.69
C THR A 252 6.93 -16.64 -10.38
N LEU A 253 6.11 -16.66 -11.42
CA LEU A 253 4.68 -16.99 -11.30
C LEU A 253 4.48 -18.48 -11.18
N SER A 254 3.37 -18.91 -10.55
CA SER A 254 2.92 -20.29 -10.59
C SER A 254 2.32 -20.63 -11.97
N ASP A 255 2.24 -21.91 -12.31
CA ASP A 255 1.84 -22.40 -13.63
C ASP A 255 0.43 -21.96 -14.09
N GLN A 256 -0.38 -21.47 -13.17
CA GLN A 256 -1.75 -21.03 -13.44
C GLN A 256 -1.86 -19.52 -13.66
N TRP A 257 -0.75 -18.79 -13.54
CA TRP A 257 -0.70 -17.34 -13.64
C TRP A 257 0.36 -16.89 -14.65
N GLN A 258 0.06 -15.83 -15.37
CA GLN A 258 0.97 -15.21 -16.33
C GLN A 258 0.87 -13.69 -16.28
N PRO A 259 1.88 -12.96 -16.79
CA PRO A 259 1.77 -11.51 -16.93
C PRO A 259 0.53 -11.13 -17.73
N TYR A 260 -0.20 -10.11 -17.27
CA TYR A 260 -1.41 -9.64 -17.98
C TYR A 260 -1.08 -9.11 -19.38
N GLY A 261 0.11 -8.54 -19.56
CA GLY A 261 0.54 -8.00 -20.84
C GLY A 261 -0.01 -6.62 -21.16
N TYR A 262 -0.10 -6.30 -22.45
CA TYR A 262 -0.48 -4.98 -22.96
C TYR A 262 0.39 -3.86 -22.37
N ASP A 263 -0.20 -2.72 -21.98
CA ASP A 263 0.49 -1.58 -21.37
C ASP A 263 0.71 -1.69 -19.87
N TYR A 264 0.25 -2.79 -19.26
CA TYR A 264 0.40 -3.01 -17.82
C TYR A 264 1.79 -3.50 -17.42
N GLY A 265 2.21 -3.15 -16.20
CA GLY A 265 3.49 -3.58 -15.63
C GLY A 265 3.60 -5.09 -15.55
N THR A 266 4.69 -5.64 -16.07
CA THR A 266 5.05 -7.04 -15.85
C THR A 266 5.25 -7.30 -14.35
N PRO A 267 4.92 -8.50 -13.83
CA PRO A 267 5.17 -8.83 -12.44
C PRO A 267 6.67 -8.85 -12.14
N THR A 268 7.08 -7.96 -11.25
CA THR A 268 8.48 -7.73 -10.89
C THR A 268 8.64 -7.53 -9.40
N TRP A 269 9.84 -7.82 -8.90
CA TRP A 269 10.25 -7.55 -7.53
C TRP A 269 11.56 -6.78 -7.49
N LYS A 270 11.82 -6.11 -6.38
CA LYS A 270 13.06 -5.45 -6.05
C LYS A 270 13.29 -5.56 -4.56
N VAL A 271 14.54 -5.75 -4.15
CA VAL A 271 14.99 -5.52 -2.77
C VAL A 271 16.03 -4.42 -2.78
N GLN A 272 15.83 -3.43 -1.95
CA GLN A 272 16.79 -2.38 -1.69
C GLN A 272 16.80 -2.12 -0.18
N ASP A 273 17.99 -2.14 0.43
CA ASP A 273 18.19 -1.85 1.86
C ASP A 273 17.22 -2.63 2.78
N GLN A 274 17.02 -3.91 2.50
CA GLN A 274 16.11 -4.82 3.22
C GLN A 274 14.61 -4.56 3.00
N LEU A 275 14.26 -3.64 2.10
CA LEU A 275 12.88 -3.39 1.70
C LEU A 275 12.58 -4.16 0.41
N CYS A 276 11.62 -5.08 0.48
CA CYS A 276 11.10 -5.77 -0.70
C CYS A 276 9.85 -5.06 -1.22
N GLU A 277 9.84 -4.83 -2.52
CA GLU A 277 8.73 -4.24 -3.25
C GLU A 277 8.37 -5.13 -4.44
N VAL A 278 7.07 -5.40 -4.60
CA VAL A 278 6.50 -6.19 -5.70
C VAL A 278 5.50 -5.35 -6.46
N ALA A 279 5.54 -5.39 -7.79
CA ALA A 279 4.62 -4.66 -8.64
C ALA A 279 4.30 -5.44 -9.92
N GLY A 280 3.22 -5.05 -10.58
CA GLY A 280 2.79 -5.60 -11.86
C GLY A 280 1.40 -6.18 -11.83
N LEU A 281 0.90 -6.55 -13.00
CA LEU A 281 -0.43 -7.12 -13.19
C LEU A 281 -0.32 -8.55 -13.69
N ILE A 282 -1.01 -9.46 -13.02
CA ILE A 282 -1.06 -10.88 -13.37
C ILE A 282 -2.47 -11.31 -13.77
N TYR A 283 -2.54 -12.28 -14.64
CA TYR A 283 -3.77 -12.88 -15.15
C TYR A 283 -3.75 -14.39 -14.89
N GLY A 284 -4.88 -14.94 -14.42
CA GLY A 284 -5.01 -16.36 -14.16
C GLY A 284 -6.42 -16.74 -13.74
N SER A 285 -6.68 -18.04 -13.70
CA SER A 285 -8.01 -18.60 -13.44
C SER A 285 -8.13 -19.40 -12.15
N LYS A 286 -7.01 -19.87 -11.60
CA LYS A 286 -6.99 -20.61 -10.34
C LYS A 286 -6.44 -19.77 -9.21
N TRP A 287 -7.34 -19.38 -8.35
CA TRP A 287 -7.02 -18.64 -7.15
C TRP A 287 -6.36 -19.54 -6.09
N GLY A 288 -5.30 -19.07 -5.50
CA GLY A 288 -4.45 -19.81 -4.55
C GLY A 288 -3.01 -19.35 -4.64
N HIS A 289 -2.08 -20.23 -5.00
CA HIS A 289 -0.68 -19.88 -5.22
C HIS A 289 -0.50 -19.02 -6.47
N LEU A 290 -0.06 -17.77 -6.30
CA LEU A 290 0.15 -16.82 -7.39
C LEU A 290 1.57 -16.81 -7.92
N ALA A 291 2.53 -16.75 -6.99
CA ALA A 291 3.93 -16.57 -7.29
C ALA A 291 4.83 -16.99 -6.12
N THR A 292 6.12 -17.12 -6.37
CA THR A 292 7.14 -17.34 -5.35
C THR A 292 8.20 -16.24 -5.41
N LEU A 293 8.40 -15.54 -4.30
CA LEU A 293 9.44 -14.53 -4.15
C LEU A 293 10.77 -15.18 -3.77
N PRO A 294 11.92 -14.66 -4.26
CA PRO A 294 13.23 -15.18 -3.93
C PRO A 294 13.57 -14.96 -2.46
N SER A 295 14.60 -15.64 -1.97
CA SER A 295 15.02 -15.62 -0.56
C SER A 295 15.26 -14.23 0.01
N GLU A 296 15.73 -13.31 -0.83
CA GLU A 296 16.03 -11.92 -0.47
C GLU A 296 14.76 -11.10 -0.21
N CYS A 297 13.64 -11.51 -0.80
CA CYS A 297 12.35 -10.83 -0.76
C CYS A 297 11.32 -11.63 0.06
N ARG A 298 11.73 -12.18 1.20
CA ARG A 298 10.85 -12.98 2.07
C ARG A 298 10.61 -12.27 3.40
N PRO A 299 9.37 -12.22 3.88
CA PRO A 299 9.06 -11.72 5.21
C PRO A 299 9.45 -12.76 6.28
N ARG A 300 9.64 -12.31 7.51
CA ARG A 300 9.89 -13.21 8.65
C ARG A 300 8.68 -14.07 8.99
N GLU A 301 7.52 -13.47 8.94
CA GLU A 301 6.23 -14.06 9.23
C GLU A 301 5.22 -13.67 8.14
N ARG A 302 4.06 -14.30 8.15
CA ARG A 302 3.01 -14.03 7.17
C ARG A 302 2.49 -12.59 7.26
N ILE A 303 2.48 -11.89 6.14
CA ILE A 303 1.96 -10.53 6.02
C ILE A 303 0.81 -10.44 5.02
N ILE A 304 -0.08 -9.49 5.24
CA ILE A 304 -1.34 -9.33 4.52
C ILE A 304 -1.35 -8.01 3.77
N PHE A 305 -1.67 -8.06 2.50
CA PHE A 305 -1.84 -6.87 1.66
C PHE A 305 -3.24 -6.74 1.09
N ASN A 306 -3.60 -5.50 0.83
CA ASN A 306 -4.79 -5.11 0.11
C ASN A 306 -4.40 -4.77 -1.32
N VAL A 307 -4.71 -5.65 -2.27
CA VAL A 307 -4.37 -5.44 -3.68
C VAL A 307 -5.61 -5.31 -4.56
N ASN A 308 -5.46 -4.78 -5.76
CA ASN A 308 -6.59 -4.41 -6.61
C ASN A 308 -7.05 -5.55 -7.52
N ASN A 309 -8.37 -5.72 -7.61
CA ASN A 309 -9.06 -6.50 -8.62
C ASN A 309 -10.21 -5.63 -9.19
N HIS A 310 -9.87 -4.64 -10.00
CA HIS A 310 -10.76 -3.62 -10.59
C HIS A 310 -11.43 -2.76 -9.51
N GLN A 311 -12.74 -2.80 -9.37
CA GLN A 311 -13.47 -2.06 -8.32
C GLN A 311 -13.48 -2.77 -6.96
N TYR A 312 -12.85 -3.95 -6.89
CA TYR A 312 -12.70 -4.76 -5.68
C TYR A 312 -11.24 -4.81 -5.27
N THR A 313 -11.01 -5.06 -3.99
CA THR A 313 -9.68 -5.35 -3.48
C THR A 313 -9.54 -6.83 -3.19
N THR A 314 -8.34 -7.34 -3.37
CA THR A 314 -8.02 -8.76 -3.25
C THR A 314 -6.97 -8.99 -2.18
N ARG A 315 -7.11 -10.04 -1.38
CA ARG A 315 -6.09 -10.47 -0.44
C ARG A 315 -5.03 -11.30 -1.17
N VAL A 316 -3.77 -11.00 -0.93
CA VAL A 316 -2.62 -11.81 -1.30
C VAL A 316 -1.74 -12.04 -0.06
N ASP A 317 -1.32 -13.28 0.14
CA ASP A 317 -0.42 -13.68 1.22
C ASP A 317 0.97 -13.96 0.67
N VAL A 318 2.01 -13.43 1.29
CA VAL A 318 3.40 -13.81 1.02
C VAL A 318 3.91 -14.65 2.17
N LEU A 319 4.43 -15.84 1.85
CA LEU A 319 4.95 -16.80 2.80
C LEU A 319 6.48 -16.68 2.97
N PRO A 320 7.05 -17.16 4.08
CA PRO A 320 8.49 -17.12 4.32
C PRO A 320 9.34 -17.89 3.30
N ASP A 321 8.78 -18.88 2.60
CA ASP A 321 9.49 -19.63 1.55
C ASP A 321 9.45 -18.93 0.17
N GLY A 322 8.92 -17.72 0.10
CA GLY A 322 8.82 -16.91 -1.12
C GLY A 322 7.56 -17.17 -1.95
N ARG A 323 6.72 -18.12 -1.57
CA ARG A 323 5.48 -18.38 -2.31
C ARG A 323 4.44 -17.29 -2.09
N VAL A 324 3.82 -16.88 -3.19
CA VAL A 324 2.77 -15.85 -3.23
C VAL A 324 1.44 -16.53 -3.52
N TYR A 325 0.48 -16.42 -2.63
CA TYR A 325 -0.84 -17.06 -2.75
C TYR A 325 -1.97 -16.04 -2.72
N TRP A 326 -2.98 -16.37 -3.47
CA TRP A 326 -4.27 -15.72 -3.48
C TRP A 326 -5.24 -16.36 -2.48
#